data_34ea9fee6a5d1f83fd058bb57d40cefd
#
_entry.id   34ea9fee6a5d1f83fd058bb57d40cefd
#
_cell.length_a   1.000
_cell.length_b   1.000
_cell.length_c   1.000
_cell.angle_alpha   90.00
_cell.angle_beta   90.00
_cell.angle_gamma   90.00
#
_symmetry.space_group_name_H-M   'P 1'
#
loop_
_entity.id
_entity.type
_entity.pdbx_description
1 polymer ?
#
loop_
_entity_poly.entity_id
_entity_poly.type
_entity_poly.pdbx_seq_one_letter_code
_entity_poly.pdbx_strand_id
1 'polypeptide(L)'
;EAAEIAQNQTERALLEKALEAAKNSAAKGRANFEEMRAEALELSAQLAEFKDKHPFRLLADDTTPEKLVDIMDAQGGCITVSSAEGGVFDSMAGRYEKGANFDIYLKGHSGDPITVDRIGRKANHIKAPRLTMMLTIQPDVLNGVMNNSTFRGRGLCGRFLYAVCKSKVGHRAISPPPVPDRVRDEYRAFVRRILSDQGSGIIRLSPEADEVRKSYQAYIEKKLGNEWEFMRDWGGKLTGAVVRIAALM
;
A
#
# COMPACT_ATOMS: atom_id res chain seq x y z
N GLU A 1 -7.31 4.17 21.53
CA GLU A 1 -6.58 4.53 20.29
C GLU A 1 -6.84 5.99 19.87
N ALA A 2 -8.10 6.44 19.60
CA ALA A 2 -8.35 7.83 19.20
C ALA A 2 -7.89 8.86 20.25
N ALA A 3 -8.14 8.60 21.52
CA ALA A 3 -7.69 9.45 22.63
C ALA A 3 -6.15 9.47 22.74
N GLU A 4 -5.49 8.35 22.58
CA GLU A 4 -4.02 8.23 22.59
C GLU A 4 -3.37 8.98 21.42
N ILE A 5 -4.00 8.92 20.24
CA ILE A 5 -3.54 9.66 19.06
C ILE A 5 -3.68 11.17 19.30
N ALA A 6 -4.82 11.62 19.82
CA ALA A 6 -5.04 13.04 20.15
C ALA A 6 -4.05 13.53 21.21
N GLN A 7 -3.76 12.72 22.24
CA GLN A 7 -2.76 13.02 23.26
C GLN A 7 -1.36 13.13 22.64
N ASN A 8 -0.96 12.17 21.81
CA ASN A 8 0.34 12.18 21.11
C ASN A 8 0.51 13.40 20.20
N GLN A 9 -0.53 13.79 19.47
CA GLN A 9 -0.51 15.02 18.65
C GLN A 9 -0.36 16.27 19.49
N THR A 10 -1.04 16.31 20.64
CA THR A 10 -0.95 17.46 21.57
C THR A 10 0.45 17.56 22.17
N GLU A 11 1.03 16.44 22.58
CA GLU A 11 2.39 16.37 23.13
C GLU A 11 3.44 16.84 22.11
N ARG A 12 3.33 16.41 20.87
CA ARG A 12 4.18 16.90 19.78
C ARG A 12 4.05 18.41 19.58
N ALA A 13 2.81 18.93 19.53
CA ALA A 13 2.58 20.36 19.36
C ALA A 13 3.15 21.20 20.49
N LEU A 14 3.14 20.66 21.71
CA LEU A 14 3.76 21.32 22.88
C LEU A 14 5.29 21.35 22.75
N LEU A 15 5.91 20.24 22.33
CA LEU A 15 7.37 20.18 22.09
C LEU A 15 7.80 21.13 20.97
N GLU A 16 7.06 21.21 19.89
CA GLU A 16 7.32 22.14 18.78
C GLU A 16 7.24 23.61 19.24
N LYS A 17 6.22 23.97 20.03
CA LYS A 17 6.09 25.31 20.60
C LYS A 17 7.19 25.64 21.60
N ALA A 18 7.57 24.70 22.46
CA ALA A 18 8.65 24.87 23.41
C ALA A 18 9.98 25.11 22.67
N LEU A 19 10.27 24.31 21.64
CA LEU A 19 11.46 24.49 20.79
C LEU A 19 11.50 25.86 20.11
N GLU A 20 10.38 26.32 19.59
CA GLU A 20 10.28 27.64 18.95
C GLU A 20 10.49 28.77 19.98
N ALA A 21 9.92 28.64 21.18
CA ALA A 21 10.12 29.58 22.27
C ALA A 21 11.59 29.63 22.71
N ALA A 22 12.25 28.49 22.89
CA ALA A 22 13.67 28.40 23.25
C ALA A 22 14.56 29.04 22.17
N LYS A 23 14.31 28.77 20.88
CA LYS A 23 15.02 29.40 19.76
C LYS A 23 14.86 30.93 19.75
N ASN A 24 13.63 31.40 19.95
CA ASN A 24 13.34 32.84 19.97
C ASN A 24 13.96 33.55 21.18
N SER A 25 14.03 32.89 22.34
CA SER A 25 14.66 33.40 23.55
C SER A 25 16.19 33.46 23.38
N ALA A 26 16.80 32.43 22.83
CA ALA A 26 18.21 32.40 22.48
C ALA A 26 18.60 33.55 21.52
N ALA A 27 17.72 33.86 20.55
CA ALA A 27 17.99 34.92 19.58
C ALA A 27 17.91 36.35 20.17
N LYS A 28 17.19 36.56 21.28
CA LYS A 28 16.91 37.87 21.87
C LYS A 28 17.85 38.26 23.04
N GLY A 29 18.53 37.36 23.68
CA GLY A 29 19.27 37.63 24.92
C GLY A 29 20.71 37.14 24.91
N ARG A 30 21.65 38.03 25.26
CA ARG A 30 23.09 37.65 25.41
C ARG A 30 23.39 36.96 26.75
N ALA A 31 22.58 37.20 27.79
CA ALA A 31 22.92 36.74 29.16
C ALA A 31 22.65 35.23 29.39
N ASN A 32 21.64 34.62 28.71
CA ASN A 32 21.28 33.22 28.88
C ASN A 32 21.36 32.43 27.56
N PHE A 33 22.16 32.90 26.62
CA PHE A 33 22.23 32.27 25.28
C PHE A 33 22.61 30.78 25.32
N GLU A 34 23.63 30.42 26.14
CA GLU A 34 24.09 29.02 26.20
C GLU A 34 23.06 28.08 26.84
N GLU A 35 22.33 28.54 27.85
CA GLU A 35 21.24 27.75 28.47
C GLU A 35 20.09 27.54 27.49
N MET A 36 19.61 28.61 26.85
CA MET A 36 18.53 28.50 25.86
C MET A 36 18.93 27.69 24.64
N ARG A 37 20.19 27.75 24.25
CA ARG A 37 20.74 26.91 23.18
C ARG A 37 20.77 25.43 23.58
N ALA A 38 21.18 25.13 24.79
CA ALA A 38 21.20 23.76 25.31
C ALA A 38 19.76 23.18 25.38
N GLU A 39 18.80 23.95 25.89
CA GLU A 39 17.40 23.60 25.93
C GLU A 39 16.82 23.36 24.52
N ALA A 40 17.12 24.25 23.57
CA ALA A 40 16.70 24.08 22.17
C ALA A 40 17.27 22.84 21.51
N LEU A 41 18.53 22.46 21.83
CA LEU A 41 19.15 21.25 21.34
C LEU A 41 18.50 19.99 21.94
N GLU A 42 18.20 20.01 23.23
CA GLU A 42 17.52 18.92 23.93
C GLU A 42 16.10 18.71 23.37
N LEU A 43 15.30 19.77 23.25
CA LEU A 43 13.95 19.72 22.65
C LEU A 43 14.00 19.26 21.19
N SER A 44 15.03 19.66 20.44
CA SER A 44 15.23 19.20 19.06
C SER A 44 15.53 17.70 19.00
N ALA A 45 16.33 17.18 19.96
CA ALA A 45 16.60 15.75 20.05
C ALA A 45 15.34 14.96 20.44
N GLN A 46 14.55 15.45 21.41
CA GLN A 46 13.27 14.85 21.80
C GLN A 46 12.29 14.79 20.61
N LEU A 47 12.19 15.86 19.81
CA LEU A 47 11.37 15.89 18.60
C LEU A 47 11.87 14.94 17.51
N ALA A 48 13.18 14.77 17.37
CA ALA A 48 13.76 13.84 16.39
C ALA A 48 13.48 12.37 16.76
N GLU A 49 13.40 12.06 18.05
CA GLU A 49 13.04 10.72 18.56
C GLU A 49 11.54 10.50 18.70
N PHE A 50 10.74 11.57 18.62
CA PHE A 50 9.30 11.51 18.82
C PHE A 50 8.63 10.67 17.73
N LYS A 51 7.87 9.68 18.16
CA LYS A 51 7.12 8.79 17.25
C LYS A 51 5.68 9.24 17.16
N ASP A 52 5.30 9.75 16.00
CA ASP A 52 3.91 10.10 15.73
C ASP A 52 3.02 8.86 15.72
N LYS A 53 1.93 8.91 16.48
CA LYS A 53 0.87 7.92 16.41
C LYS A 53 -0.16 8.34 15.37
N HIS A 54 -0.35 7.50 14.38
CA HIS A 54 -1.36 7.69 13.34
C HIS A 54 -2.44 6.61 13.45
N PRO A 55 -3.71 6.92 13.09
CA PRO A 55 -4.74 5.89 13.02
C PRO A 55 -4.34 4.90 11.92
N PHE A 56 -4.43 3.61 12.25
CA PHE A 56 -4.17 2.56 11.27
C PHE A 56 -5.23 2.60 10.15
N ARG A 57 -4.79 2.70 8.92
CA ARG A 57 -5.64 2.71 7.73
C ARG A 57 -5.51 1.39 6.98
N LEU A 58 -6.56 0.59 7.04
CA LEU A 58 -6.61 -0.66 6.28
C LEU A 58 -6.79 -0.42 4.78
N LEU A 59 -7.60 0.58 4.42
CA LEU A 59 -7.99 0.88 3.05
C LEU A 59 -7.64 2.33 2.67
N ALA A 60 -7.15 2.51 1.46
CA ALA A 60 -7.08 3.79 0.76
C ALA A 60 -7.84 3.65 -0.56
N ASP A 61 -8.53 4.71 -0.97
CA ASP A 61 -9.23 4.79 -2.26
C ASP A 61 -8.52 5.82 -3.15
N ASP A 62 -8.97 7.04 -3.19
CA ASP A 62 -8.32 8.11 -3.95
C ASP A 62 -7.12 8.65 -3.16
N THR A 63 -5.92 8.37 -3.66
CA THR A 63 -4.67 8.82 -3.03
C THR A 63 -3.56 8.98 -4.06
N THR A 64 -2.74 10.02 -3.89
CA THR A 64 -1.55 10.18 -4.73
C THR A 64 -0.45 9.19 -4.32
N PRO A 65 0.47 8.85 -5.23
CA PRO A 65 1.61 7.98 -4.91
C PRO A 65 2.41 8.45 -3.69
N GLU A 66 2.61 9.75 -3.54
CA GLU A 66 3.35 10.35 -2.41
C GLU A 66 2.63 10.14 -1.09
N LYS A 67 1.32 10.42 -1.07
CA LYS A 67 0.51 10.21 0.13
C LYS A 67 0.41 8.74 0.50
N LEU A 68 0.40 7.85 -0.49
CA LEU A 68 0.42 6.41 -0.28
C LEU A 68 1.72 5.98 0.42
N VAL A 69 2.88 6.52 -0.01
CA VAL A 69 4.17 6.29 0.67
C VAL A 69 4.11 6.75 2.13
N ASP A 70 3.63 7.96 2.41
CA ASP A 70 3.53 8.50 3.76
C ASP A 70 2.67 7.62 4.67
N ILE A 71 1.51 7.15 4.17
CA ILE A 71 0.62 6.27 4.92
C ILE A 71 1.29 4.93 5.19
N MET A 72 1.94 4.33 4.20
CA MET A 72 2.64 3.05 4.35
C MET A 72 3.80 3.17 5.35
N ASP A 73 4.60 4.22 5.26
CA ASP A 73 5.73 4.45 6.17
C ASP A 73 5.26 4.58 7.62
N ALA A 74 4.18 5.34 7.85
CA ALA A 74 3.61 5.56 9.17
C ALA A 74 3.06 4.29 9.85
N GLN A 75 2.73 3.23 9.10
CA GLN A 75 2.06 2.03 9.62
C GLN A 75 2.79 0.70 9.29
N GLY A 76 4.10 0.76 9.11
CA GLY A 76 4.92 -0.45 8.91
C GLY A 76 4.85 -1.05 7.50
N GLY A 77 4.52 -0.24 6.51
CA GLY A 77 4.63 -0.58 5.09
C GLY A 77 3.45 -1.34 4.49
N CYS A 78 2.32 -1.45 5.18
CA CYS A 78 1.18 -2.26 4.74
C CYS A 78 -0.06 -1.40 4.47
N ILE A 79 -0.71 -1.58 3.30
CA ILE A 79 -1.99 -0.96 2.97
C ILE A 79 -2.69 -1.70 1.83
N THR A 80 -4.01 -1.54 1.76
CA THR A 80 -4.82 -1.95 0.60
C THR A 80 -5.35 -0.71 -0.12
N VAL A 81 -5.14 -0.61 -1.42
CA VAL A 81 -5.84 0.35 -2.28
C VAL A 81 -7.07 -0.33 -2.85
N SER A 82 -8.24 0.24 -2.57
CA SER A 82 -9.53 -0.26 -3.05
C SER A 82 -10.24 0.86 -3.79
N SER A 83 -10.40 0.73 -5.10
CA SER A 83 -11.06 1.73 -5.93
C SER A 83 -12.10 1.08 -6.84
N ALA A 84 -13.27 1.74 -6.95
CA ALA A 84 -14.42 1.23 -7.68
C ALA A 84 -14.52 1.74 -9.13
N GLU A 85 -13.82 2.82 -9.49
CA GLU A 85 -14.03 3.52 -10.77
C GLU A 85 -12.76 3.66 -11.62
N GLY A 86 -11.67 3.06 -11.19
CA GLY A 86 -10.41 3.09 -11.95
C GLY A 86 -9.64 4.41 -11.90
N GLY A 87 -10.07 5.40 -11.10
CA GLY A 87 -9.37 6.69 -10.92
C GLY A 87 -7.92 6.55 -10.44
N VAL A 88 -7.60 5.46 -9.78
CA VAL A 88 -6.23 5.12 -9.37
C VAL A 88 -5.28 5.01 -10.59
N PHE A 89 -5.75 4.56 -11.75
CA PHE A 89 -4.93 4.49 -12.97
C PHE A 89 -4.62 5.88 -13.53
N ASP A 90 -5.53 6.83 -13.38
CA ASP A 90 -5.30 8.23 -13.74
C ASP A 90 -4.22 8.86 -12.85
N SER A 91 -4.27 8.56 -11.54
CA SER A 91 -3.25 8.99 -10.58
C SER A 91 -1.88 8.39 -10.90
N MET A 92 -1.83 7.09 -11.25
CA MET A 92 -0.60 6.42 -11.70
C MET A 92 -0.05 7.00 -13.00
N ALA A 93 -0.92 7.37 -13.93
CA ALA A 93 -0.54 7.96 -15.21
C ALA A 93 0.00 9.40 -15.08
N GLY A 94 -0.06 9.99 -13.90
CA GLY A 94 0.46 11.32 -13.64
C GLY A 94 -0.57 12.43 -13.85
N ARG A 95 -1.87 12.16 -13.61
CA ARG A 95 -2.94 13.17 -13.69
C ARG A 95 -2.64 14.42 -12.86
N TYR A 96 -1.93 14.25 -11.75
CA TYR A 96 -1.59 15.31 -10.79
C TYR A 96 -0.12 15.72 -10.82
N GLU A 97 0.73 15.06 -11.64
CA GLU A 97 2.18 15.31 -11.71
C GLU A 97 2.71 15.21 -13.16
N LYS A 98 3.87 15.85 -13.43
CA LYS A 98 4.57 15.73 -14.71
C LYS A 98 5.29 14.37 -14.81
N GLY A 99 4.56 13.29 -15.03
CA GLY A 99 5.10 11.98 -15.30
C GLY A 99 4.43 10.84 -14.51
N ALA A 100 4.39 9.67 -15.13
CA ALA A 100 3.84 8.47 -14.53
C ALA A 100 4.76 7.93 -13.42
N ASN A 101 4.22 7.73 -12.20
CA ASN A 101 4.94 7.18 -11.07
C ASN A 101 4.37 5.82 -10.65
N PHE A 102 5.05 4.75 -11.07
CA PHE A 102 4.63 3.37 -10.79
C PHE A 102 5.45 2.69 -9.68
N ASP A 103 6.53 3.30 -9.24
CA ASP A 103 7.54 2.62 -8.41
C ASP A 103 6.94 2.07 -7.11
N ILE A 104 6.07 2.83 -6.44
CA ILE A 104 5.43 2.36 -5.21
C ILE A 104 4.55 1.13 -5.46
N TYR A 105 3.82 1.09 -6.58
CA TYR A 105 2.93 -0.02 -6.90
C TYR A 105 3.71 -1.27 -7.29
N LEU A 106 4.79 -1.11 -8.04
CA LEU A 106 5.67 -2.20 -8.46
C LEU A 106 6.43 -2.80 -7.28
N LYS A 107 7.07 -1.94 -6.48
CA LYS A 107 7.83 -2.33 -5.28
C LYS A 107 6.91 -2.86 -4.18
N GLY A 108 5.76 -2.22 -3.96
CA GLY A 108 4.77 -2.67 -2.99
C GLY A 108 4.19 -4.04 -3.29
N HIS A 109 4.06 -4.41 -4.57
CA HIS A 109 3.70 -5.76 -4.99
C HIS A 109 4.85 -6.75 -4.80
N SER A 110 6.09 -6.37 -5.10
CA SER A 110 7.26 -7.27 -5.03
C SER A 110 7.82 -7.42 -3.61
N GLY A 111 7.56 -6.46 -2.71
CA GLY A 111 8.19 -6.39 -1.40
C GLY A 111 9.56 -5.72 -1.41
N ASP A 112 9.95 -5.08 -2.52
CA ASP A 112 11.23 -4.41 -2.65
C ASP A 112 11.26 -3.11 -1.83
N PRO A 113 12.38 -2.77 -1.14
CA PRO A 113 12.46 -1.57 -0.33
C PRO A 113 12.13 -0.29 -1.11
N ILE A 114 11.38 0.60 -0.46
CA ILE A 114 11.04 1.92 -0.99
C ILE A 114 11.80 2.97 -0.20
N THR A 115 12.62 3.77 -0.88
CA THR A 115 13.25 4.96 -0.33
C THR A 115 12.82 6.15 -1.18
N VAL A 116 12.28 7.17 -0.55
CA VAL A 116 11.87 8.41 -1.20
C VAL A 116 12.52 9.59 -0.50
N ASP A 117 13.46 10.22 -1.20
CA ASP A 117 14.14 11.44 -0.76
C ASP A 117 13.70 12.59 -1.67
N ARG A 118 13.00 13.57 -1.11
CA ARG A 118 12.55 14.76 -1.83
C ARG A 118 12.89 16.02 -1.07
N ILE A 119 13.29 17.08 -1.80
CA ILE A 119 13.58 18.39 -1.21
C ILE A 119 12.34 18.91 -0.48
N GLY A 120 12.51 19.32 0.78
CA GLY A 120 11.44 19.91 1.59
C GLY A 120 10.47 18.93 2.24
N ARG A 121 10.74 17.61 2.17
CA ARG A 121 9.96 16.56 2.87
C ARG A 121 10.87 15.65 3.68
N LYS A 122 10.31 15.05 4.73
CA LYS A 122 10.98 13.96 5.47
C LYS A 122 11.21 12.79 4.51
N ALA A 123 12.39 12.20 4.55
CA ALA A 123 12.68 10.97 3.83
C ALA A 123 11.82 9.81 4.36
N ASN A 124 11.29 9.00 3.46
CA ASN A 124 10.55 7.79 3.79
C ASN A 124 11.43 6.57 3.47
N HIS A 125 11.43 5.59 4.36
CA HIS A 125 12.18 4.34 4.16
C HIS A 125 11.38 3.13 4.61
N ILE A 126 10.74 2.45 3.65
CA ILE A 126 9.92 1.26 3.89
C ILE A 126 10.72 0.03 3.49
N LYS A 127 11.16 -0.75 4.48
CA LYS A 127 12.01 -1.93 4.25
C LYS A 127 11.29 -3.09 3.58
N ALA A 128 10.03 -3.32 3.94
CA ALA A 128 9.23 -4.44 3.44
C ALA A 128 7.81 -3.96 3.10
N PRO A 129 7.63 -3.23 1.99
CA PRO A 129 6.31 -2.75 1.59
C PRO A 129 5.40 -3.91 1.20
N ARG A 130 4.12 -3.80 1.57
CA ARG A 130 3.06 -4.77 1.26
C ARG A 130 1.83 -4.00 0.79
N LEU A 131 1.69 -3.93 -0.51
CA LEU A 131 0.58 -3.24 -1.16
C LEU A 131 -0.35 -4.26 -1.81
N THR A 132 -1.59 -4.30 -1.34
CA THR A 132 -2.67 -5.02 -2.01
C THR A 132 -3.51 -4.02 -2.80
N MET A 133 -3.95 -4.40 -4.00
CA MET A 133 -4.85 -3.60 -4.80
C MET A 133 -6.10 -4.41 -5.15
N MET A 134 -7.27 -3.86 -4.85
CA MET A 134 -8.57 -4.42 -5.21
C MET A 134 -9.35 -3.38 -6.01
N LEU A 135 -9.46 -3.60 -7.32
CA LEU A 135 -10.03 -2.63 -8.25
C LEU A 135 -11.23 -3.22 -8.97
N THR A 136 -12.34 -2.50 -8.97
CA THR A 136 -13.49 -2.82 -9.81
C THR A 136 -13.62 -1.72 -10.86
N ILE A 137 -13.40 -2.06 -12.12
CA ILE A 137 -13.36 -1.10 -13.22
C ILE A 137 -14.26 -1.53 -14.36
N GLN A 138 -14.68 -0.58 -15.17
CA GLN A 138 -15.46 -0.86 -16.38
C GLN A 138 -14.55 -1.45 -17.46
N PRO A 139 -15.10 -2.32 -18.36
CA PRO A 139 -14.33 -2.94 -19.43
C PRO A 139 -13.60 -1.93 -20.33
N ASP A 140 -14.21 -0.79 -20.63
CA ASP A 140 -13.58 0.25 -21.47
C ASP A 140 -12.38 0.89 -20.80
N VAL A 141 -12.45 1.15 -19.48
CA VAL A 141 -11.32 1.63 -18.69
C VAL A 141 -10.20 0.60 -18.69
N LEU A 142 -10.54 -0.68 -18.47
CA LEU A 142 -9.56 -1.77 -18.53
C LEU A 142 -8.89 -1.84 -19.91
N ASN A 143 -9.64 -1.76 -20.99
CA ASN A 143 -9.09 -1.74 -22.35
C ASN A 143 -8.11 -0.57 -22.54
N GLY A 144 -8.43 0.62 -22.05
CA GLY A 144 -7.54 1.78 -22.09
C GLY A 144 -6.21 1.52 -21.34
N VAL A 145 -6.29 0.94 -20.15
CA VAL A 145 -5.11 0.57 -19.34
C VAL A 145 -4.27 -0.50 -20.05
N MET A 146 -4.89 -1.56 -20.58
CA MET A 146 -4.20 -2.66 -21.25
C MET A 146 -3.54 -2.26 -22.56
N ASN A 147 -4.07 -1.26 -23.26
CA ASN A 147 -3.50 -0.72 -24.49
C ASN A 147 -2.44 0.37 -24.25
N ASN A 148 -2.29 0.85 -23.01
CA ASN A 148 -1.29 1.85 -22.68
C ASN A 148 0.10 1.20 -22.59
N SER A 149 0.99 1.57 -23.52
CA SER A 149 2.35 1.02 -23.60
C SER A 149 3.19 1.27 -22.34
N THR A 150 2.93 2.37 -21.62
CA THR A 150 3.64 2.69 -20.38
C THR A 150 3.24 1.74 -19.24
N PHE A 151 1.96 1.41 -19.10
CA PHE A 151 1.48 0.45 -18.11
C PHE A 151 2.00 -0.97 -18.38
N ARG A 152 1.95 -1.41 -19.62
CA ARG A 152 2.47 -2.71 -20.02
C ARG A 152 4.00 -2.78 -19.96
N GLY A 153 4.67 -1.79 -20.52
CA GLY A 153 6.13 -1.76 -20.61
C GLY A 153 6.83 -1.77 -19.23
N ARG A 154 6.19 -1.22 -18.20
CA ARG A 154 6.68 -1.30 -16.82
C ARG A 154 6.18 -2.54 -16.06
N GLY A 155 5.40 -3.41 -16.70
CA GLY A 155 4.89 -4.65 -16.13
C GLY A 155 3.85 -4.47 -15.03
N LEU A 156 3.17 -3.32 -14.97
CA LEU A 156 2.09 -3.07 -14.01
C LEU A 156 0.91 -4.01 -14.27
N CYS A 157 0.45 -4.09 -15.53
CA CYS A 157 -0.65 -4.96 -15.93
C CYS A 157 -0.40 -6.43 -15.59
N GLY A 158 0.85 -6.88 -15.68
CA GLY A 158 1.22 -8.25 -15.35
C GLY A 158 1.09 -8.64 -13.88
N ARG A 159 0.85 -7.68 -12.99
CA ARG A 159 0.73 -7.92 -11.54
C ARG A 159 -0.70 -8.10 -11.05
N PHE A 160 -1.68 -7.86 -11.91
CA PHE A 160 -3.09 -8.03 -11.58
C PHE A 160 -3.61 -9.41 -11.96
N LEU A 161 -4.50 -9.92 -11.14
CA LEU A 161 -5.38 -11.04 -11.49
C LEU A 161 -6.71 -10.45 -11.99
N TYR A 162 -7.16 -10.91 -13.13
CA TYR A 162 -8.34 -10.36 -13.80
C TYR A 162 -9.53 -11.30 -13.64
N ALA A 163 -10.65 -10.77 -13.18
CA ALA A 163 -11.93 -11.48 -13.13
C ALA A 163 -12.96 -10.73 -13.97
N VAL A 164 -13.38 -11.34 -15.06
CA VAL A 164 -14.40 -10.78 -15.96
C VAL A 164 -15.74 -11.44 -15.66
N CYS A 165 -16.64 -10.69 -15.02
CA CYS A 165 -17.95 -11.19 -14.64
C CYS A 165 -18.94 -11.07 -15.81
N LYS A 166 -19.77 -12.10 -16.00
CA LYS A 166 -20.91 -12.01 -16.91
C LYS A 166 -21.90 -10.96 -16.42
N SER A 167 -22.26 -10.02 -17.30
CA SER A 167 -23.30 -9.04 -17.00
C SER A 167 -24.66 -9.73 -16.83
N LYS A 168 -25.37 -9.36 -15.77
CA LYS A 168 -26.76 -9.77 -15.52
C LYS A 168 -27.77 -8.71 -15.95
N VAL A 169 -27.37 -7.73 -16.75
CA VAL A 169 -28.27 -6.72 -17.29
C VAL A 169 -29.38 -7.42 -18.05
N GLY A 170 -30.63 -7.01 -17.81
CA GLY A 170 -31.84 -7.66 -18.35
C GLY A 170 -32.37 -8.84 -17.50
N HIS A 171 -31.56 -9.37 -16.59
CA HIS A 171 -31.95 -10.52 -15.72
C HIS A 171 -31.68 -10.25 -14.23
N ARG A 172 -31.61 -8.96 -13.87
CA ARG A 172 -31.39 -8.57 -12.45
C ARG A 172 -32.69 -8.73 -11.67
N ALA A 173 -32.59 -9.29 -10.46
CA ALA A 173 -33.71 -9.25 -9.52
C ALA A 173 -33.91 -7.80 -9.06
N ILE A 174 -35.13 -7.29 -9.15
CA ILE A 174 -35.49 -5.91 -8.76
C ILE A 174 -35.49 -5.77 -7.24
N SER A 175 -35.93 -6.82 -6.55
CA SER A 175 -35.98 -6.86 -5.07
C SER A 175 -35.38 -8.18 -4.58
N PRO A 176 -34.06 -8.31 -4.55
CA PRO A 176 -33.45 -9.54 -4.03
C PRO A 176 -33.71 -9.68 -2.53
N PRO A 177 -33.82 -10.90 -2.02
CA PRO A 177 -33.95 -11.12 -0.57
C PRO A 177 -32.69 -10.60 0.16
N PRO A 178 -32.86 -10.12 1.40
CA PRO A 178 -31.70 -9.68 2.20
C PRO A 178 -30.76 -10.86 2.49
N VAL A 179 -29.49 -10.56 2.69
CA VAL A 179 -28.51 -11.56 3.11
C VAL A 179 -28.93 -12.13 4.47
N PRO A 180 -29.09 -13.45 4.63
CA PRO A 180 -29.47 -14.07 5.90
C PRO A 180 -28.50 -13.67 7.03
N ASP A 181 -29.04 -13.41 8.23
CA ASP A 181 -28.25 -13.00 9.38
C ASP A 181 -27.11 -13.97 9.69
N ARG A 182 -27.37 -15.27 9.61
CA ARG A 182 -26.35 -16.31 9.79
C ARG A 182 -25.13 -16.10 8.89
N VAL A 183 -25.34 -15.85 7.59
CA VAL A 183 -24.25 -15.64 6.63
C VAL A 183 -23.46 -14.38 6.96
N ARG A 184 -24.18 -13.32 7.35
CA ARG A 184 -23.56 -12.05 7.76
C ARG A 184 -22.71 -12.23 9.02
N ASP A 185 -23.19 -12.97 9.99
CA ASP A 185 -22.51 -13.19 11.26
C ASP A 185 -21.30 -14.13 11.10
N GLU A 186 -21.41 -15.19 10.29
CA GLU A 186 -20.29 -16.04 9.90
C GLU A 186 -19.18 -15.24 9.22
N TYR A 187 -19.54 -14.35 8.27
CA TYR A 187 -18.58 -13.48 7.61
C TYR A 187 -17.89 -12.53 8.59
N ARG A 188 -18.65 -11.89 9.50
CA ARG A 188 -18.11 -11.03 10.53
C ARG A 188 -17.14 -11.76 11.47
N ALA A 189 -17.51 -12.95 11.88
CA ALA A 189 -16.65 -13.79 12.73
C ALA A 189 -15.36 -14.18 12.01
N PHE A 190 -15.43 -14.53 10.73
CA PHE A 190 -14.27 -14.83 9.90
C PHE A 190 -13.33 -13.60 9.78
N VAL A 191 -13.86 -12.43 9.47
CA VAL A 191 -13.04 -11.20 9.36
C VAL A 191 -12.40 -10.83 10.70
N ARG A 192 -13.16 -10.94 11.82
CA ARG A 192 -12.60 -10.69 13.15
C ARG A 192 -11.46 -11.64 13.48
N ARG A 193 -11.59 -12.93 13.14
CA ARG A 193 -10.53 -13.91 13.35
C ARG A 193 -9.26 -13.53 12.61
N ILE A 194 -9.36 -13.14 11.32
CA ILE A 194 -8.20 -12.68 10.54
C ILE A 194 -7.57 -11.43 11.15
N LEU A 195 -8.37 -10.44 11.56
CA LEU A 195 -7.86 -9.20 12.16
C LEU A 195 -7.24 -9.40 13.54
N SER A 196 -7.66 -10.41 14.28
CA SER A 196 -7.09 -10.75 15.60
C SER A 196 -5.86 -11.66 15.49
N ASP A 197 -5.62 -12.25 14.33
CA ASP A 197 -4.44 -13.08 14.10
C ASP A 197 -3.20 -12.18 14.01
N GLN A 198 -2.38 -12.21 15.06
CA GLN A 198 -1.10 -11.51 15.15
C GLN A 198 0.05 -12.33 14.57
N GLY A 199 -0.28 -13.40 13.83
CA GLY A 199 0.70 -14.29 13.22
C GLY A 199 1.74 -13.50 12.41
N SER A 200 2.99 -13.60 12.84
CA SER A 200 4.13 -13.06 12.09
C SER A 200 5.09 -14.21 11.82
N GLY A 201 5.53 -14.31 10.58
CA GLY A 201 6.48 -15.37 10.24
C GLY A 201 6.74 -15.47 8.76
N ILE A 202 7.70 -16.28 8.41
CA ILE A 202 8.05 -16.62 7.03
C ILE A 202 7.36 -17.95 6.70
N ILE A 203 6.39 -17.91 5.79
CA ILE A 203 5.80 -19.11 5.21
C ILE A 203 6.77 -19.66 4.16
N ARG A 204 7.10 -20.95 4.27
CA ARG A 204 7.99 -21.63 3.32
C ARG A 204 7.25 -22.77 2.66
N LEU A 205 7.56 -23.01 1.39
CA LEU A 205 7.08 -24.20 0.69
C LEU A 205 7.80 -25.45 1.27
N SER A 206 7.07 -26.55 1.44
CA SER A 206 7.70 -27.85 1.64
C SER A 206 8.47 -28.27 0.38
N PRO A 207 9.40 -29.24 0.46
CA PRO A 207 10.07 -29.78 -0.72
C PRO A 207 9.11 -30.25 -1.79
N GLU A 208 8.03 -30.94 -1.42
CA GLU A 208 7.00 -31.45 -2.33
C GLU A 208 6.22 -30.32 -2.99
N ALA A 209 5.85 -29.28 -2.23
CA ALA A 209 5.17 -28.10 -2.76
C ALA A 209 6.08 -27.31 -3.71
N ASP A 210 7.41 -27.25 -3.45
CA ASP A 210 8.35 -26.61 -4.35
C ASP A 210 8.52 -27.39 -5.67
N GLU A 211 8.47 -28.70 -5.67
CA GLU A 211 8.48 -29.50 -6.90
C GLU A 211 7.21 -29.25 -7.75
N VAL A 212 6.05 -29.15 -7.11
CA VAL A 212 4.80 -28.76 -7.81
C VAL A 212 4.94 -27.36 -8.42
N ARG A 213 5.47 -26.38 -7.65
CA ARG A 213 5.75 -25.04 -8.15
C ARG A 213 6.69 -25.03 -9.36
N LYS A 214 7.80 -25.79 -9.30
CA LYS A 214 8.76 -25.91 -10.40
C LYS A 214 8.12 -26.49 -11.66
N SER A 215 7.33 -27.56 -11.50
CA SER A 215 6.61 -28.19 -12.60
C SER A 215 5.62 -27.23 -13.24
N TYR A 216 4.88 -26.47 -12.42
CA TYR A 216 3.97 -25.45 -12.90
C TYR A 216 4.70 -24.32 -13.61
N GLN A 217 5.82 -23.84 -13.07
CA GLN A 217 6.64 -22.82 -13.70
C GLN A 217 7.16 -23.27 -15.07
N ALA A 218 7.65 -24.51 -15.20
CA ALA A 218 8.09 -25.07 -16.46
C ALA A 218 6.95 -25.15 -17.50
N TYR A 219 5.75 -25.51 -17.05
CA TYR A 219 4.55 -25.50 -17.89
C TYR A 219 4.24 -24.08 -18.40
N ILE A 220 4.24 -23.08 -17.52
CA ILE A 220 4.00 -21.67 -17.90
C ILE A 220 5.06 -21.19 -18.87
N GLU A 221 6.34 -21.45 -18.60
CA GLU A 221 7.45 -21.04 -19.47
C GLU A 221 7.30 -21.57 -20.89
N LYS A 222 6.89 -22.84 -21.02
CA LYS A 222 6.61 -23.44 -22.33
C LYS A 222 5.45 -22.75 -23.04
N LYS A 223 4.40 -22.34 -22.31
CA LYS A 223 3.26 -21.59 -22.87
C LYS A 223 3.68 -20.19 -23.34
N LEU A 224 4.51 -19.50 -22.57
CA LEU A 224 5.01 -18.16 -22.90
C LEU A 224 5.91 -18.13 -24.15
N GLY A 225 6.57 -19.23 -24.46
CA GLY A 225 7.33 -19.39 -25.71
C GLY A 225 6.45 -19.66 -26.94
N ASN A 226 5.16 -19.95 -26.76
CA ASN A 226 4.24 -20.38 -27.83
C ASN A 226 2.90 -19.62 -27.73
N GLU A 227 1.88 -20.29 -27.18
CA GLU A 227 0.47 -19.85 -27.19
C GLU A 227 0.23 -18.52 -26.45
N TRP A 228 1.04 -18.22 -25.42
CA TRP A 228 0.89 -17.05 -24.56
C TRP A 228 1.93 -15.96 -24.80
N GLU A 229 2.52 -15.95 -25.98
CA GLU A 229 3.52 -14.95 -26.36
C GLU A 229 3.01 -13.52 -26.19
N PHE A 230 1.73 -13.27 -26.53
CA PHE A 230 1.09 -11.96 -26.44
C PHE A 230 0.85 -11.46 -25.02
N MET A 231 0.99 -12.32 -24.00
CA MET A 231 0.76 -12.00 -22.59
C MET A 231 1.96 -12.37 -21.70
N ARG A 232 3.17 -12.29 -22.23
CA ARG A 232 4.41 -12.61 -21.52
C ARG A 232 4.60 -11.77 -20.23
N ASP A 233 4.16 -10.52 -20.25
CA ASP A 233 4.21 -9.61 -19.13
C ASP A 233 3.37 -10.12 -17.93
N TRP A 234 2.21 -10.69 -18.18
CA TRP A 234 1.35 -11.30 -17.18
C TRP A 234 1.79 -12.70 -16.80
N GLY A 235 2.02 -13.56 -17.76
CA GLY A 235 2.39 -14.95 -17.53
C GLY A 235 3.70 -15.11 -16.75
N GLY A 236 4.68 -14.23 -16.99
CA GLY A 236 5.93 -14.20 -16.23
C GLY A 236 5.78 -13.83 -14.74
N LYS A 237 4.60 -13.35 -14.30
CA LYS A 237 4.27 -13.07 -12.90
C LYS A 237 3.34 -14.11 -12.27
N LEU A 238 2.77 -14.99 -13.10
CA LEU A 238 1.71 -15.91 -12.66
C LEU A 238 2.18 -16.90 -11.59
N THR A 239 3.36 -17.48 -11.73
CA THR A 239 3.92 -18.42 -10.73
C THR A 239 4.03 -17.76 -9.35
N GLY A 240 4.50 -16.51 -9.29
CA GLY A 240 4.57 -15.75 -8.04
C GLY A 240 3.17 -15.44 -7.46
N ALA A 241 2.19 -15.15 -8.31
CA ALA A 241 0.81 -14.94 -7.88
C ALA A 241 0.20 -16.21 -7.27
N VAL A 242 0.41 -17.37 -7.90
CA VAL A 242 -0.06 -18.68 -7.39
C VAL A 242 0.52 -18.99 -6.01
N VAL A 243 1.82 -18.75 -5.81
CA VAL A 243 2.45 -18.98 -4.49
C VAL A 243 1.85 -18.06 -3.42
N ARG A 244 1.56 -16.79 -3.75
CA ARG A 244 0.90 -15.88 -2.80
C ARG A 244 -0.50 -16.32 -2.45
N ILE A 245 -1.28 -16.80 -3.43
CA ILE A 245 -2.64 -17.34 -3.18
C ILE A 245 -2.55 -18.58 -2.30
N ALA A 246 -1.63 -19.50 -2.59
CA ALA A 246 -1.43 -20.69 -1.79
C ALA A 246 -1.07 -20.38 -0.32
N ALA A 247 -0.32 -19.30 -0.09
CA ALA A 247 0.02 -18.85 1.27
C ALA A 247 -1.15 -18.26 2.05
N LEU A 248 -2.27 -17.91 1.38
CA LEU A 248 -3.49 -17.39 2.00
C LEU A 248 -4.52 -18.49 2.31
N MET A 249 -4.33 -19.70 1.79
CA MET A 249 -5.23 -20.85 1.97
C MET A 249 -4.80 -21.73 3.15
#